data_362d55cf0c81aac5e13a9a0d660a2c3a
#
_entry.id   362d55cf0c81aac5e13a9a0d660a2c3a
#
_cell.length_a   1.000
_cell.length_b   1.000
_cell.length_c   1.000
_cell.angle_alpha   90.00
_cell.angle_beta   90.00
_cell.angle_gamma   90.00
#
_symmetry.space_group_name_H-M   'P 1'
#
loop_
_entity.id
_entity.type
_entity.pdbx_description
1 polymer ?
#
loop_
_entity_poly.entity_id
_entity_poly.type
_entity_poly.pdbx_seq_one_letter_code
_entity_poly.pdbx_strand_id
1 'polypeptide(L)'
;MPTMTADAIGEDTVRNGKVDIWGGSPADMCTGNAFYGCFRSAADSGNVINPIRSARLRSTKALNFQYGRVEIKAKLPKGDWLWPAIWMLPANNEYG
;
A
#
# COMPACT_ATOMS: atom_id res chain seq x y z
N MET A 1 6.40 -4.05 18.38
CA MET A 1 5.66 -4.43 17.15
C MET A 1 5.39 -3.19 16.35
N PRO A 2 5.66 -3.17 15.05
CA PRO A 2 5.25 -2.03 14.24
C PRO A 2 3.73 -1.91 14.23
N THR A 3 3.23 -0.74 14.52
CA THR A 3 1.81 -0.41 14.44
C THR A 3 1.57 0.29 13.11
N MET A 4 0.68 -0.25 12.30
CA MET A 4 0.21 0.43 11.09
C MET A 4 -1.00 1.26 11.45
N THR A 5 -0.91 2.56 11.24
CA THR A 5 -1.99 3.51 11.46
C THR A 5 -2.35 4.21 10.15
N ALA A 6 -3.61 4.56 10.00
CA ALA A 6 -4.06 5.46 8.95
C ALA A 6 -4.00 6.88 9.50
N ASP A 7 -3.15 7.70 8.94
CA ASP A 7 -2.97 9.09 9.36
C ASP A 7 -3.60 10.02 8.33
N ALA A 8 -4.30 11.04 8.82
CA ALA A 8 -4.81 12.10 7.97
C ALA A 8 -3.65 12.97 7.45
N ILE A 9 -3.72 13.35 6.18
CA ILE A 9 -2.80 14.30 5.57
C ILE A 9 -3.44 15.68 5.48
N GLY A 10 -2.60 16.73 5.43
CA GLY A 10 -3.08 18.11 5.40
C GLY A 10 -3.89 18.44 4.13
N GLU A 11 -4.82 19.38 4.25
CA GLU A 11 -5.72 19.80 3.16
C GLU A 11 -4.97 20.28 1.91
N ASP A 12 -3.88 21.02 2.07
CA ASP A 12 -3.07 21.45 0.95
C ASP A 12 -2.50 20.29 0.15
N THR A 13 -1.98 19.27 0.82
CA THR A 13 -1.50 18.06 0.17
C THR A 13 -2.63 17.32 -0.58
N VAL A 14 -3.82 17.28 0.00
CA VAL A 14 -4.99 16.66 -0.64
C VAL A 14 -5.38 17.37 -1.92
N ARG A 15 -5.36 18.71 -1.93
CA ARG A 15 -5.83 19.51 -3.05
C ARG A 15 -4.78 19.84 -4.10
N ASN A 16 -3.53 19.97 -3.70
CA ASN A 16 -2.44 20.48 -4.55
C ASN A 16 -1.23 19.54 -4.60
N GLY A 17 -1.23 18.49 -3.82
CA GLY A 17 -0.10 17.59 -3.70
C GLY A 17 0.00 16.55 -4.81
N LYS A 18 1.08 15.80 -4.75
CA LYS A 18 1.30 14.60 -5.57
C LYS A 18 1.84 13.46 -4.71
N VAL A 19 1.55 12.25 -5.14
CA VAL A 19 2.16 11.01 -4.63
C VAL A 19 2.90 10.37 -5.79
N ASP A 20 4.18 10.16 -5.62
CA ASP A 20 5.04 9.51 -6.59
C ASP A 20 5.88 8.46 -5.87
N ILE A 21 5.56 7.20 -6.13
CA ILE A 21 6.26 6.04 -5.59
C ILE A 21 6.83 5.14 -6.69
N TRP A 22 6.91 5.66 -7.93
CA TRP A 22 7.59 4.98 -9.02
C TRP A 22 9.01 4.64 -8.63
N GLY A 23 9.40 3.41 -8.89
CA GLY A 23 10.75 3.00 -8.61
C GLY A 23 11.18 3.24 -7.17
N GLY A 24 10.23 3.25 -6.22
CA GLY A 24 10.52 3.36 -4.79
C GLY A 24 11.55 2.34 -4.32
N SER A 25 12.07 2.48 -3.14
CA SER A 25 13.12 1.56 -2.65
C SER A 25 12.51 0.31 -1.98
N PRO A 26 12.67 -0.87 -2.56
CA PRO A 26 13.35 -1.17 -3.84
C PRO A 26 12.49 -0.79 -5.07
N ALA A 27 13.15 -0.41 -6.16
CA ALA A 27 12.57 0.13 -7.39
C ALA A 27 11.57 -0.79 -8.11
N ASP A 28 11.57 -2.05 -7.82
CA ASP A 28 10.67 -3.05 -8.37
C ASP A 28 9.31 -3.14 -7.63
N MET A 29 9.09 -2.32 -6.63
CA MET A 29 7.87 -2.41 -5.81
C MET A 29 6.67 -1.64 -6.37
N CYS A 30 6.89 -0.68 -7.24
CA CYS A 30 5.81 0.02 -7.93
C CYS A 30 6.16 0.26 -9.39
N THR A 31 5.62 -0.56 -10.28
CA THR A 31 5.97 -0.62 -11.70
C THR A 31 4.78 -0.46 -12.63
N GLY A 32 3.59 -0.31 -12.10
CA GLY A 32 2.36 -0.13 -12.87
C GLY A 32 1.45 0.93 -12.26
N ASN A 33 0.98 1.87 -13.09
CA ASN A 33 0.10 2.96 -12.64
C ASN A 33 -1.38 2.69 -12.90
N ALA A 34 -1.78 1.45 -13.05
CA ALA A 34 -3.20 1.09 -13.09
C ALA A 34 -3.89 1.62 -11.83
N PHE A 35 -5.02 2.28 -12.01
CA PHE A 35 -5.77 2.90 -10.91
C PHE A 35 -4.96 3.90 -10.06
N TYR A 36 -3.96 4.55 -10.68
CA TYR A 36 -3.07 5.50 -9.98
C TYR A 36 -2.29 4.89 -8.82
N GLY A 37 -1.85 3.64 -8.98
CA GLY A 37 -1.16 2.90 -7.92
C GLY A 37 0.24 3.41 -7.60
N CYS A 38 0.99 3.92 -8.60
CA CYS A 38 2.36 4.42 -8.42
C CYS A 38 2.46 5.94 -8.44
N PHE A 39 1.59 6.62 -9.18
CA PHE A 39 1.60 8.07 -9.30
C PHE A 39 0.19 8.64 -9.32
N ARG A 40 -0.01 9.71 -8.56
CA ARG A 40 -1.23 10.50 -8.59
C ARG A 40 -0.91 11.95 -8.27
N SER A 41 -1.44 12.88 -9.08
CA SER A 41 -1.32 14.31 -8.87
C SER A 41 -2.72 14.92 -8.75
N ALA A 42 -2.90 15.81 -7.80
CA ALA A 42 -4.13 16.57 -7.65
C ALA A 42 -4.26 17.64 -8.75
N ALA A 43 -3.13 18.17 -9.25
CA ALA A 43 -3.13 19.25 -10.24
C ALA A 43 -3.54 18.79 -11.64
N ASP A 44 -3.31 17.53 -12.01
CA ASP A 44 -3.38 17.09 -13.41
C ASP A 44 -4.76 16.65 -13.90
N SER A 45 -5.76 16.52 -13.03
CA SER A 45 -7.02 15.89 -13.45
C SER A 45 -8.25 16.25 -12.62
N GLY A 46 -8.21 17.32 -11.82
CA GLY A 46 -9.30 17.61 -10.87
C GLY A 46 -9.49 16.53 -9.80
N ASN A 47 -8.56 15.58 -9.73
CA ASN A 47 -8.54 14.57 -8.69
C ASN A 47 -7.93 15.15 -7.42
N VAL A 48 -8.31 14.58 -6.29
CA VAL A 48 -7.67 14.86 -5.01
C VAL A 48 -6.78 13.70 -4.60
N ILE A 49 -5.74 13.97 -3.83
CA ILE A 49 -4.97 12.92 -3.16
C ILE A 49 -5.81 12.33 -2.05
N ASN A 50 -5.74 11.03 -1.87
CA ASN A 50 -6.45 10.37 -0.77
C ASN A 50 -6.02 10.97 0.56
N PRO A 51 -6.96 11.39 1.42
CA PRO A 51 -6.65 12.14 2.64
C PRO A 51 -6.07 11.28 3.76
N ILE A 52 -5.96 9.98 3.56
CA ILE A 52 -5.51 9.01 4.56
C ILE A 52 -4.27 8.29 4.04
N ARG A 53 -3.26 8.15 4.91
CA ARG A 53 -2.11 7.27 4.68
C ARG A 53 -2.41 5.89 5.22
N SER A 54 -2.14 4.89 4.42
CA SER A 54 -2.23 3.48 4.80
C SER A 54 -0.86 2.82 4.69
N ALA A 55 -0.76 1.56 5.07
CA ALA A 55 0.48 0.83 5.01
C ALA A 55 0.27 -0.59 4.49
N ARG A 56 1.29 -1.11 3.80
CA ARG A 56 1.38 -2.51 3.38
C ARG A 56 2.75 -3.05 3.76
N LEU A 57 2.76 -4.22 4.38
CA LEU A 57 3.97 -4.98 4.65
C LEU A 57 4.04 -6.18 3.69
N ARG A 58 5.21 -6.47 3.17
CA ARG A 58 5.48 -7.60 2.27
C ARG A 58 6.71 -8.36 2.74
N SER A 59 6.67 -9.68 2.65
CA SER A 59 7.80 -10.55 2.98
C SER A 59 8.61 -11.00 1.77
N THR A 60 8.30 -10.52 0.57
CA THR A 60 8.82 -11.04 -0.72
C THR A 60 10.32 -11.22 -0.78
N LYS A 61 11.09 -10.34 -0.13
CA LYS A 61 12.57 -10.42 -0.10
C LYS A 61 13.13 -11.00 1.19
N ALA A 62 12.28 -11.29 2.14
CA ALA A 62 12.72 -11.79 3.45
C ALA A 62 12.38 -13.27 3.65
N LEU A 63 11.18 -13.67 3.31
CA LEU A 63 10.68 -15.01 3.55
C LEU A 63 9.71 -15.45 2.45
N ASN A 64 10.05 -16.51 1.76
CA ASN A 64 9.18 -17.24 0.86
C ASN A 64 9.20 -18.73 1.23
N PHE A 65 8.06 -19.39 1.10
CA PHE A 65 7.97 -20.82 1.37
C PHE A 65 6.95 -21.46 0.42
N GLN A 66 7.13 -22.73 0.13
CA GLN A 66 6.24 -23.47 -0.75
C GLN A 66 5.14 -24.20 0.02
N TYR A 67 5.47 -24.75 1.16
CA TYR A 67 4.54 -25.47 2.04
C TYR A 67 4.75 -24.97 3.47
N GLY A 68 3.68 -24.88 4.22
CA GLY A 68 3.81 -24.46 5.60
C GLY A 68 2.48 -24.06 6.24
N ARG A 69 2.58 -23.66 7.48
CA ARG A 69 1.48 -23.10 8.27
C ARG A 69 1.83 -21.68 8.65
N VAL A 70 0.92 -20.76 8.42
CA VAL A 70 1.07 -19.37 8.80
C VAL A 70 0.20 -19.08 10.00
N GLU A 71 0.80 -18.61 11.07
CA GLU A 71 0.11 -18.16 12.27
C GLU A 71 0.40 -16.67 12.48
N ILE A 72 -0.65 -15.86 12.56
CA ILE A 72 -0.52 -14.42 12.69
C ILE A 72 -1.28 -13.95 13.93
N LYS A 73 -0.56 -13.32 14.86
CA LYS A 73 -1.16 -12.61 15.97
C LYS A 73 -1.26 -11.13 15.59
N ALA A 74 -2.47 -10.66 15.33
CA ALA A 74 -2.71 -9.29 14.89
C ALA A 74 -3.84 -8.64 15.71
N LYS A 75 -3.70 -7.34 15.96
CA LYS A 75 -4.78 -6.47 16.36
C LYS A 75 -5.26 -5.73 15.10
N LEU A 76 -6.41 -6.14 14.59
CA LEU A 76 -6.98 -5.51 13.40
C LEU A 76 -7.50 -4.11 13.73
N PRO A 77 -7.34 -3.14 12.83
CA PRO A 77 -7.98 -1.84 12.95
C PRO A 77 -9.49 -1.99 12.90
N LYS A 78 -10.20 -1.15 13.66
CA LYS A 78 -11.65 -1.12 13.70
C LYS A 78 -12.13 0.29 13.43
N GLY A 79 -13.01 0.45 12.46
CA GLY A 79 -13.61 1.73 12.09
C GLY A 79 -14.26 1.62 10.70
N ASP A 80 -15.09 2.61 10.38
CA ASP A 80 -15.75 2.68 9.08
C ASP A 80 -14.71 2.88 7.97
N TRP A 81 -14.92 2.22 6.84
CA TRP A 81 -14.08 2.29 5.64
C TRP A 81 -12.66 1.70 5.80
N LEU A 82 -12.35 1.09 6.93
CA LEU A 82 -11.09 0.36 7.09
C LEU A 82 -11.22 -1.06 6.54
N TRP A 83 -10.24 -1.46 5.75
CA TRP A 83 -10.20 -2.79 5.15
C TRP A 83 -8.85 -3.47 5.46
N PRO A 84 -8.69 -4.02 6.65
CA PRO A 84 -7.51 -4.82 6.95
C PRO A 84 -7.52 -6.12 6.16
N ALA A 85 -6.38 -6.49 5.59
CA ALA A 85 -6.24 -7.73 4.83
C ALA A 85 -4.91 -8.43 5.11
N ILE A 86 -4.96 -9.75 5.20
CA ILE A 86 -3.80 -10.62 5.31
C ILE A 86 -3.84 -11.57 4.12
N TRP A 87 -2.82 -11.48 3.26
CA TRP A 87 -2.80 -12.16 1.97
C TRP A 87 -1.56 -13.04 1.83
N MET A 88 -1.68 -14.10 1.06
CA MET A 88 -0.56 -14.83 0.49
C MET A 88 -0.64 -14.72 -1.03
N LEU A 89 0.49 -14.39 -1.65
CA LEU A 89 0.63 -14.24 -3.10
C LEU A 89 1.82 -15.08 -3.57
N PRO A 90 1.81 -15.56 -4.82
CA PRO A 90 2.98 -16.18 -5.42
C PRO A 90 4.18 -15.25 -5.40
N ALA A 91 5.36 -15.76 -5.08
CA ALA A 91 6.57 -14.95 -5.01
C ALA A 91 6.93 -14.32 -6.37
N ASN A 92 6.62 -15.00 -7.46
CA ASN A 92 6.98 -14.61 -8.83
C ASN A 92 5.79 -14.06 -9.63
N ASN A 93 4.66 -13.75 -9.00
CA ASN A 93 3.44 -13.29 -9.67
C ASN A 93 2.96 -14.21 -10.82
N GLU A 94 3.06 -15.52 -10.64
CA GLU A 94 2.76 -16.50 -11.71
C GLU A 94 1.29 -16.53 -12.14
N TYR A 95 0.40 -15.92 -11.37
CA TYR A 95 -1.04 -15.93 -11.62
C TYR A 95 -1.65 -14.53 -11.85
N GLY A 96 -0.84 -13.53 -12.14
CA GLY A 96 -1.37 -12.19 -12.42
C GLY A 96 -0.37 -11.08 -12.40
#